data_70d1a616c7a1b485fb620df3fa20904f
#
_entry.id   70d1a616c7a1b485fb620df3fa20904f
#
_cell.length_a   1.000
_cell.length_b   1.000
_cell.length_c   1.000
_cell.angle_alpha   90.00
_cell.angle_beta   90.00
_cell.angle_gamma   90.00
#
_symmetry.space_group_name_H-M   'P 1'
#
loop_
_entity.id
_entity.type
_entity.pdbx_description
1 polymer ?
#
loop_
_entity_poly.entity_id
_entity_poly.type
_entity_poly.pdbx_seq_one_letter_code
_entity_poly.pdbx_strand_id
1 'polypeptide(L)'
;LDVRLVPILFAGLLNHWGQKGPAEIPAKRTDTYQYCHWYATQHGIPFKTPPAHPFNPLNSLRLAVALNTTHEVVGLIFNYIWGEGKDAYTEEGFHQLTLEANIPNANDLIASTSVKNVLRQNTEQAITLGIYGVPTFAINNTLFWGLDRTDMMLDYLENPNVLTTNEMQRLTTLPTAAERRL
;
A
#
# COMPACT_ATOMS: atom_id res chain seq x y z
N LEU A 1 10.32 -10.59 -13.37
CA LEU A 1 10.31 -9.24 -12.80
C LEU A 1 11.00 -9.25 -11.44
N ASP A 2 11.91 -8.32 -11.22
CA ASP A 2 12.44 -8.04 -9.90
C ASP A 2 11.61 -6.90 -9.29
N VAL A 3 10.84 -7.21 -8.24
CA VAL A 3 9.91 -6.28 -7.59
C VAL A 3 10.46 -5.91 -6.22
N ARG A 4 10.88 -4.66 -6.07
CA ARG A 4 11.28 -4.11 -4.77
C ARG A 4 10.05 -3.60 -4.02
N LEU A 5 9.79 -4.13 -2.85
CA LEU A 5 8.74 -3.66 -1.96
C LEU A 5 9.22 -2.46 -1.14
N VAL A 6 8.40 -1.42 -1.03
CA VAL A 6 8.73 -0.18 -0.31
C VAL A 6 7.58 0.18 0.64
N PRO A 7 7.69 -0.08 1.94
CA PRO A 7 6.69 0.34 2.91
C PRO A 7 6.62 1.86 3.01
N ILE A 8 5.40 2.38 2.97
CA ILE A 8 5.10 3.80 3.15
C ILE A 8 3.95 3.99 4.13
N LEU A 9 3.86 5.15 4.77
CA LEU A 9 2.73 5.50 5.61
C LEU A 9 1.62 6.15 4.75
N PHE A 10 0.56 5.40 4.46
CA PHE A 10 -0.54 5.86 3.60
C PHE A 10 -1.21 7.14 4.11
N ALA A 11 -1.38 7.28 5.43
CA ALA A 11 -1.89 8.52 6.01
C ALA A 11 -1.05 9.75 5.65
N GLY A 12 0.27 9.57 5.44
CA GLY A 12 1.16 10.65 4.98
C GLY A 12 0.81 11.11 3.57
N LEU A 13 0.48 10.18 2.65
CA LEU A 13 0.01 10.53 1.31
C LEU A 13 -1.33 11.25 1.36
N LEU A 14 -2.30 10.73 2.13
CA LEU A 14 -3.63 11.32 2.27
C LEU A 14 -3.54 12.77 2.77
N ASN A 15 -2.72 13.00 3.80
CA ASN A 15 -2.48 14.34 4.35
C ASN A 15 -1.84 15.29 3.33
N HIS A 16 -0.82 14.83 2.60
CA HIS A 16 -0.14 15.64 1.61
C HIS A 16 -1.07 16.09 0.47
N TRP A 17 -1.86 15.16 -0.04
CA TRP A 17 -2.76 15.42 -1.17
C TRP A 17 -4.12 16.00 -0.75
N GLY A 18 -4.37 16.16 0.56
CA GLY A 18 -5.66 16.69 1.07
C GLY A 18 -6.85 15.79 0.72
N GLN A 19 -6.64 14.47 0.64
CA GLN A 19 -7.68 13.52 0.24
C GLN A 19 -8.08 12.60 1.39
N LYS A 20 -9.29 12.03 1.30
CA LYS A 20 -9.76 11.00 2.22
C LYS A 20 -9.51 9.61 1.65
N GLY A 21 -9.05 8.71 2.50
CA GLY A 21 -8.97 7.29 2.17
C GLY A 21 -10.36 6.67 2.01
N PRO A 22 -10.50 5.56 1.24
CA PRO A 22 -11.79 4.88 1.07
C PRO A 22 -12.47 4.53 2.39
N ALA A 23 -11.70 4.10 3.39
CA ALA A 23 -12.22 3.70 4.71
C ALA A 23 -12.74 4.86 5.58
N GLU A 24 -12.43 6.11 5.23
CA GLU A 24 -12.89 7.31 5.97
C GLU A 24 -14.27 7.79 5.51
N ILE A 25 -14.79 7.24 4.42
CA ILE A 25 -16.14 7.53 3.90
C ILE A 25 -17.00 6.27 4.12
N PRO A 26 -18.01 6.29 5.03
CA PRO A 26 -18.71 5.08 5.46
C PRO A 26 -19.26 4.21 4.31
N ALA A 27 -19.92 4.80 3.33
CA ALA A 27 -20.45 4.06 2.17
C ALA A 27 -19.32 3.43 1.32
N LYS A 28 -18.25 4.20 1.06
CA LYS A 28 -17.08 3.71 0.33
C LYS A 28 -16.36 2.58 1.07
N ARG A 29 -16.27 2.70 2.39
CA ARG A 29 -15.66 1.66 3.24
C ARG A 29 -16.38 0.32 3.08
N THR A 30 -17.70 0.31 3.19
CA THR A 30 -18.52 -0.90 3.04
C THR A 30 -18.35 -1.51 1.65
N ASP A 31 -18.48 -0.72 0.61
CA ASP A 31 -18.32 -1.14 -0.78
C ASP A 31 -16.92 -1.74 -1.03
N THR A 32 -15.87 -1.05 -0.56
CA THR A 32 -14.49 -1.54 -0.69
C THR A 32 -14.28 -2.89 -0.02
N TYR A 33 -14.81 -3.09 1.21
CA TYR A 33 -14.64 -4.37 1.91
C TYR A 33 -15.39 -5.51 1.22
N GLN A 34 -16.60 -5.25 0.77
CA GLN A 34 -17.41 -6.23 0.02
C GLN A 34 -16.70 -6.60 -1.29
N TYR A 35 -16.19 -5.61 -2.03
CA TYR A 35 -15.43 -5.84 -3.25
C TYR A 35 -14.16 -6.67 -3.00
N CYS A 36 -13.36 -6.32 -1.99
CA CYS A 36 -12.15 -7.07 -1.67
C CYS A 36 -12.45 -8.53 -1.32
N HIS A 37 -13.49 -8.78 -0.52
CA HIS A 37 -13.91 -10.13 -0.16
C HIS A 37 -14.39 -10.93 -1.37
N TRP A 38 -15.25 -10.32 -2.20
CA TRP A 38 -15.73 -10.93 -3.43
C TRP A 38 -14.58 -11.25 -4.37
N TYR A 39 -13.69 -10.28 -4.63
CA TYR A 39 -12.54 -10.45 -5.53
C TYR A 39 -11.63 -11.58 -5.06
N ALA A 40 -11.27 -11.60 -3.78
CA ALA A 40 -10.45 -12.65 -3.20
C ALA A 40 -11.09 -14.03 -3.37
N THR A 41 -12.42 -14.14 -3.17
CA THR A 41 -13.17 -15.38 -3.37
C THR A 41 -13.11 -15.85 -4.83
N GLN A 42 -13.30 -14.93 -5.80
CA GLN A 42 -13.26 -15.27 -7.23
C GLN A 42 -11.87 -15.76 -7.68
N HIS A 43 -10.81 -15.30 -7.02
CA HIS A 43 -9.42 -15.62 -7.40
C HIS A 43 -8.74 -16.64 -6.47
N GLY A 44 -9.48 -17.24 -5.54
CA GLY A 44 -8.93 -18.23 -4.59
C GLY A 44 -7.87 -17.65 -3.64
N ILE A 45 -7.92 -16.35 -3.36
CA ILE A 45 -6.98 -15.68 -2.48
C ILE A 45 -7.47 -15.82 -1.03
N PRO A 46 -6.66 -16.36 -0.09
CA PRO A 46 -7.01 -16.35 1.32
C PRO A 46 -7.22 -14.92 1.81
N PHE A 47 -8.44 -14.61 2.25
CA PHE A 47 -8.77 -13.25 2.72
C PHE A 47 -9.78 -13.28 3.86
N LYS A 48 -9.38 -12.64 4.96
CA LYS A 48 -10.24 -12.37 6.12
C LYS A 48 -9.98 -10.96 6.60
N THR A 49 -11.05 -10.20 6.77
CA THR A 49 -10.94 -8.84 7.35
C THR A 49 -10.49 -8.93 8.81
N PRO A 50 -9.50 -8.16 9.26
CA PRO A 50 -9.09 -8.09 10.65
C PRO A 50 -10.23 -7.54 11.53
N PRO A 51 -10.15 -7.69 12.88
CA PRO A 51 -11.22 -7.29 13.79
C PRO A 51 -11.63 -5.82 13.69
N ALA A 52 -10.72 -4.93 13.28
CA ALA A 52 -11.02 -3.53 13.00
C ALA A 52 -10.21 -3.00 11.81
N HIS A 53 -10.79 -2.05 11.04
CA HIS A 53 -10.13 -1.29 10.00
C HIS A 53 -10.92 0.01 9.73
N PRO A 54 -10.28 1.17 9.51
CA PRO A 54 -8.83 1.38 9.49
C PRO A 54 -8.19 1.23 10.88
N PHE A 55 -6.92 0.83 10.90
CA PHE A 55 -6.11 0.72 12.10
C PHE A 55 -4.76 1.42 11.91
N ASN A 56 -4.00 1.60 12.98
CA ASN A 56 -2.65 2.15 12.90
C ASN A 56 -1.65 1.08 12.45
N PRO A 57 -1.07 1.16 11.23
CA PRO A 57 -0.18 0.15 10.69
C PRO A 57 1.30 0.35 11.07
N LEU A 58 1.64 1.35 11.90
CA LEU A 58 3.03 1.79 12.10
C LEU A 58 3.96 0.67 12.57
N ASN A 59 3.53 -0.17 13.50
CA ASN A 59 4.38 -1.26 14.00
C ASN A 59 4.67 -2.29 12.92
N SER A 60 3.66 -2.70 12.16
CA SER A 60 3.81 -3.64 11.04
C SER A 60 4.69 -3.07 9.92
N LEU A 61 4.54 -1.78 9.57
CA LEU A 61 5.37 -1.12 8.58
C LEU A 61 6.84 -1.02 9.04
N ARG A 62 7.06 -0.65 10.30
CA ARG A 62 8.41 -0.58 10.89
C ARG A 62 9.04 -1.96 10.99
N LEU A 63 8.27 -2.99 11.32
CA LEU A 63 8.75 -4.37 11.34
C LEU A 63 9.21 -4.82 9.94
N ALA A 64 8.43 -4.55 8.90
CA ALA A 64 8.83 -4.82 7.53
C ALA A 64 10.15 -4.13 7.16
N VAL A 65 10.29 -2.83 7.51
CA VAL A 65 11.55 -2.08 7.29
C VAL A 65 12.71 -2.68 8.07
N ALA A 66 12.53 -3.00 9.35
CA ALA A 66 13.55 -3.54 10.23
C ALA A 66 14.09 -4.89 9.73
N LEU A 67 13.26 -5.66 9.04
CA LEU A 67 13.58 -6.97 8.44
C LEU A 67 13.86 -6.88 6.93
N ASN A 68 14.36 -5.72 6.46
CA ASN A 68 14.79 -5.46 5.08
C ASN A 68 13.70 -5.61 4.01
N THR A 69 12.45 -5.60 4.39
CA THR A 69 11.28 -5.58 3.47
C THR A 69 11.34 -6.70 2.40
N THR A 70 11.76 -7.90 2.79
CA THR A 70 11.78 -9.04 1.88
C THR A 70 10.35 -9.47 1.52
N HIS A 71 10.17 -10.13 0.37
CA HIS A 71 8.86 -10.69 -0.01
C HIS A 71 8.30 -11.65 1.03
N GLU A 72 9.17 -12.43 1.67
CA GLU A 72 8.79 -13.36 2.75
C GLU A 72 8.22 -12.62 3.96
N VAL A 73 8.92 -11.58 4.45
CA VAL A 73 8.49 -10.79 5.60
C VAL A 73 7.18 -10.04 5.32
N VAL A 74 7.08 -9.42 4.16
CA VAL A 74 5.86 -8.71 3.77
C VAL A 74 4.70 -9.70 3.61
N GLY A 75 4.94 -10.83 2.95
CA GLY A 75 3.95 -11.90 2.79
C GLY A 75 3.46 -12.44 4.13
N LEU A 76 4.35 -12.66 5.09
CA LEU A 76 4.00 -13.09 6.45
C LEU A 76 3.08 -12.06 7.14
N ILE A 77 3.45 -10.77 7.13
CA ILE A 77 2.63 -9.70 7.74
C ILE A 77 1.26 -9.61 7.07
N PHE A 78 1.22 -9.63 5.74
CA PHE A 78 -0.04 -9.58 5.00
C PHE A 78 -0.92 -10.81 5.26
N ASN A 79 -0.33 -12.02 5.26
CA ASN A 79 -1.07 -13.25 5.57
C ASN A 79 -1.65 -13.22 6.98
N TYR A 80 -0.88 -12.80 7.97
CA TYR A 80 -1.34 -12.68 9.35
C TYR A 80 -2.55 -11.75 9.47
N ILE A 81 -2.46 -10.55 8.88
CA ILE A 81 -3.51 -9.53 8.98
C ILE A 81 -4.70 -9.85 8.07
N TRP A 82 -4.45 -10.13 6.78
CA TRP A 82 -5.48 -10.20 5.76
C TRP A 82 -5.79 -11.61 5.26
N GLY A 83 -4.87 -12.55 5.40
CA GLY A 83 -5.13 -13.96 5.12
C GLY A 83 -5.86 -14.65 6.27
N GLU A 84 -5.43 -14.39 7.50
CA GLU A 84 -5.97 -15.02 8.70
C GLU A 84 -6.95 -14.12 9.47
N GLY A 85 -6.98 -12.82 9.17
CA GLY A 85 -7.88 -11.85 9.81
C GLY A 85 -7.49 -11.54 11.25
N LYS A 86 -6.20 -11.58 11.57
CA LYS A 86 -5.69 -11.38 12.92
C LYS A 86 -5.38 -9.90 13.20
N ASP A 87 -5.43 -9.56 14.47
CA ASP A 87 -5.02 -8.25 14.98
C ASP A 87 -3.49 -8.11 14.96
N ALA A 88 -2.97 -7.03 14.37
CA ALA A 88 -1.56 -6.65 14.42
C ALA A 88 -1.36 -5.18 14.84
N TYR A 89 -2.41 -4.50 15.32
CA TYR A 89 -2.40 -3.07 15.62
C TYR A 89 -2.55 -2.77 17.12
N THR A 90 -3.06 -3.69 17.94
CA THR A 90 -2.97 -3.62 19.39
C THR A 90 -1.61 -4.12 19.87
N GLU A 91 -1.22 -3.81 21.09
CA GLU A 91 0.02 -4.29 21.70
C GLU A 91 0.05 -5.82 21.77
N GLU A 92 -1.05 -6.42 22.22
CA GLU A 92 -1.20 -7.88 22.29
C GLU A 92 -1.16 -8.53 20.91
N GLY A 93 -1.92 -8.00 19.94
CA GLY A 93 -1.96 -8.55 18.58
C GLY A 93 -0.60 -8.44 17.87
N PHE A 94 0.11 -7.34 18.05
CA PHE A 94 1.47 -7.20 17.52
C PHE A 94 2.45 -8.17 18.20
N HIS A 95 2.32 -8.37 19.51
CA HIS A 95 3.12 -9.35 20.24
C HIS A 95 2.87 -10.78 19.70
N GLN A 96 1.63 -11.16 19.45
CA GLN A 96 1.29 -12.47 18.86
C GLN A 96 1.88 -12.63 17.45
N LEU A 97 1.77 -11.60 16.60
CA LEU A 97 2.43 -11.59 15.28
C LEU A 97 3.94 -11.90 15.41
N THR A 98 4.62 -11.22 16.33
CA THR A 98 6.08 -11.36 16.48
C THR A 98 6.49 -12.70 17.09
N LEU A 99 5.65 -13.29 17.94
CA LEU A 99 5.85 -14.66 18.44
C LEU A 99 5.71 -15.69 17.31
N GLU A 100 4.64 -15.63 16.52
CA GLU A 100 4.42 -16.54 15.40
C GLU A 100 5.50 -16.41 14.32
N ALA A 101 6.02 -15.20 14.12
CA ALA A 101 7.11 -14.91 13.22
C ALA A 101 8.51 -15.26 13.77
N ASN A 102 8.59 -15.68 15.05
CA ASN A 102 9.84 -15.93 15.78
C ASN A 102 10.81 -14.72 15.78
N ILE A 103 10.29 -13.54 16.10
CA ILE A 103 11.04 -12.27 16.17
C ILE A 103 11.03 -11.73 17.61
N PRO A 104 11.85 -12.28 18.52
CA PRO A 104 11.75 -11.97 19.95
C PRO A 104 12.14 -10.52 20.33
N ASN A 105 12.92 -9.84 19.50
CA ASN A 105 13.40 -8.47 19.72
C ASN A 105 12.62 -7.43 18.85
N ALA A 106 11.42 -7.75 18.40
CA ALA A 106 10.65 -6.90 17.49
C ALA A 106 10.41 -5.48 18.04
N ASN A 107 10.11 -5.34 19.33
CA ASN A 107 9.89 -4.03 19.97
C ASN A 107 11.12 -3.13 19.88
N ASP A 108 12.32 -3.65 20.10
CA ASP A 108 13.56 -2.90 19.97
C ASP A 108 13.83 -2.51 18.51
N LEU A 109 13.57 -3.43 17.58
CA LEU A 109 13.71 -3.20 16.15
C LEU A 109 12.83 -2.04 15.66
N ILE A 110 11.54 -2.06 15.98
CA ILE A 110 10.59 -1.01 15.54
C ILE A 110 10.78 0.32 16.28
N ALA A 111 11.40 0.30 17.47
CA ALA A 111 11.74 1.49 18.24
C ALA A 111 12.96 2.25 17.66
N SER A 112 13.80 1.56 16.89
CA SER A 112 15.03 2.10 16.32
C SER A 112 14.79 3.38 15.50
N THR A 113 15.62 4.40 15.75
CA THR A 113 15.58 5.67 15.01
C THR A 113 15.86 5.47 13.53
N SER A 114 16.74 4.54 13.16
CA SER A 114 17.04 4.23 11.77
C SER A 114 15.81 3.70 11.03
N VAL A 115 15.08 2.76 11.61
CA VAL A 115 13.85 2.18 11.05
C VAL A 115 12.76 3.25 10.86
N LYS A 116 12.57 4.11 11.87
CA LYS A 116 11.61 5.23 11.79
C LYS A 116 11.98 6.21 10.68
N ASN A 117 13.27 6.52 10.55
CA ASN A 117 13.77 7.42 9.51
C ASN A 117 13.60 6.82 8.10
N VAL A 118 13.88 5.52 7.92
CA VAL A 118 13.69 4.86 6.63
C VAL A 118 12.22 4.89 6.22
N LEU A 119 11.29 4.55 7.10
CA LEU A 119 9.86 4.61 6.79
C LEU A 119 9.40 6.04 6.43
N ARG A 120 9.90 7.06 7.15
CA ARG A 120 9.63 8.47 6.84
C ARG A 120 10.18 8.83 5.46
N GLN A 121 11.44 8.53 5.19
CA GLN A 121 12.09 8.82 3.90
C GLN A 121 11.38 8.11 2.73
N ASN A 122 10.97 6.86 2.90
CA ASN A 122 10.19 6.15 1.89
C ASN A 122 8.88 6.89 1.57
N THR A 123 8.18 7.40 2.60
CA THR A 123 6.93 8.14 2.43
C THR A 123 7.17 9.49 1.74
N GLU A 124 8.20 10.22 2.15
CA GLU A 124 8.61 11.49 1.52
C GLU A 124 9.01 11.29 0.04
N GLN A 125 9.73 10.22 -0.24
CA GLN A 125 10.11 9.86 -1.61
C GLN A 125 8.90 9.48 -2.46
N ALA A 126 7.95 8.74 -1.93
CA ALA A 126 6.70 8.42 -2.62
C ALA A 126 5.92 9.70 -2.98
N ILE A 127 5.84 10.65 -2.08
CA ILE A 127 5.23 11.97 -2.34
C ILE A 127 5.98 12.71 -3.46
N THR A 128 7.31 12.76 -3.40
CA THR A 128 8.15 13.40 -4.42
C THR A 128 7.97 12.78 -5.80
N LEU A 129 7.75 11.47 -5.88
CA LEU A 129 7.43 10.76 -7.13
C LEU A 129 6.00 11.01 -7.63
N GLY A 130 5.16 11.70 -6.88
CA GLY A 130 3.76 11.97 -7.23
C GLY A 130 2.82 10.80 -6.91
N ILE A 131 3.22 9.85 -6.06
CA ILE A 131 2.36 8.74 -5.63
C ILE A 131 1.27 9.30 -4.72
N TYR A 132 0.02 8.99 -5.05
CA TYR A 132 -1.18 9.48 -4.34
C TYR A 132 -2.04 8.37 -3.73
N GLY A 133 -1.67 7.12 -3.93
CA GLY A 133 -2.38 5.96 -3.40
C GLY A 133 -1.53 4.69 -3.38
N VAL A 134 -2.06 3.65 -2.75
CA VAL A 134 -1.40 2.33 -2.65
C VAL A 134 -2.40 1.21 -2.99
N PRO A 135 -1.91 0.09 -3.56
CA PRO A 135 -0.56 -0.14 -4.05
C PRO A 135 -0.26 0.72 -5.29
N THR A 136 1.01 1.09 -5.49
CA THR A 136 1.47 1.74 -6.72
C THR A 136 2.75 1.07 -7.20
N PHE A 137 2.80 0.66 -8.45
CA PHE A 137 4.03 0.25 -9.12
C PHE A 137 4.67 1.46 -9.79
N ALA A 138 5.97 1.66 -9.54
CA ALA A 138 6.77 2.70 -10.18
C ALA A 138 7.81 2.04 -11.10
N ILE A 139 7.75 2.32 -12.41
CA ILE A 139 8.61 1.74 -13.43
C ILE A 139 9.12 2.88 -14.32
N ASN A 140 10.43 3.16 -14.31
CA ASN A 140 11.02 4.23 -15.12
C ASN A 140 10.27 5.58 -14.98
N ASN A 141 9.92 5.98 -13.76
CA ASN A 141 9.13 7.16 -13.42
C ASN A 141 7.65 7.14 -13.90
N THR A 142 7.18 6.03 -14.44
CA THR A 142 5.76 5.83 -14.75
C THR A 142 5.08 5.14 -13.57
N LEU A 143 3.91 5.64 -13.17
CA LEU A 143 3.17 5.15 -12.01
C LEU A 143 1.92 4.39 -12.46
N PHE A 144 1.72 3.20 -11.89
CA PHE A 144 0.53 2.38 -12.08
C PHE A 144 -0.13 2.14 -10.72
N TRP A 145 -1.18 2.90 -10.45
CA TRP A 145 -1.87 2.87 -9.16
C TRP A 145 -3.07 1.94 -9.16
N GLY A 146 -3.08 1.03 -8.22
CA GLY A 146 -4.19 0.12 -7.96
C GLY A 146 -4.10 -1.18 -8.76
N LEU A 147 -4.90 -2.15 -8.32
CA LEU A 147 -5.00 -3.46 -8.95
C LEU A 147 -5.50 -3.36 -10.40
N ASP A 148 -6.40 -2.43 -10.66
CA ASP A 148 -7.02 -2.16 -11.95
C ASP A 148 -6.07 -1.60 -13.02
N ARG A 149 -4.84 -1.27 -12.64
CA ARG A 149 -3.77 -0.86 -13.57
C ARG A 149 -2.75 -1.95 -13.86
N THR A 150 -2.96 -3.15 -13.34
CA THR A 150 -2.00 -4.26 -13.53
C THR A 150 -1.84 -4.64 -15.00
N ASP A 151 -2.93 -4.78 -15.75
CA ASP A 151 -2.86 -5.13 -17.18
C ASP A 151 -2.15 -4.04 -17.99
N MET A 152 -2.47 -2.76 -17.73
CA MET A 152 -1.79 -1.64 -18.36
C MET A 152 -0.29 -1.59 -18.03
N MET A 153 0.09 -1.95 -16.79
CA MET A 153 1.48 -2.07 -16.40
C MET A 153 2.20 -3.19 -17.14
N LEU A 154 1.55 -4.34 -17.32
CA LEU A 154 2.10 -5.48 -18.07
C LEU A 154 2.29 -5.11 -19.54
N ASP A 155 1.31 -4.48 -20.17
CA ASP A 155 1.42 -3.97 -21.54
C ASP A 155 2.59 -2.98 -21.67
N TYR A 156 2.76 -2.08 -20.69
CA TYR A 156 3.88 -1.13 -20.68
C TYR A 156 5.23 -1.83 -20.57
N LEU A 157 5.34 -2.90 -19.79
CA LEU A 157 6.58 -3.66 -19.65
C LEU A 157 6.97 -4.37 -20.95
N GLU A 158 5.97 -4.84 -21.71
CA GLU A 158 6.19 -5.45 -23.01
C GLU A 158 6.51 -4.40 -24.09
N ASN A 159 5.81 -3.28 -24.07
CA ASN A 159 5.96 -2.21 -25.04
C ASN A 159 5.73 -0.82 -24.40
N PRO A 160 6.78 -0.11 -23.96
CA PRO A 160 6.65 1.22 -23.37
C PRO A 160 5.95 2.26 -24.27
N ASN A 161 5.85 2.01 -25.58
CA ASN A 161 5.21 2.93 -26.53
C ASN A 161 3.69 3.00 -26.36
N VAL A 162 3.06 2.11 -25.58
CA VAL A 162 1.61 2.21 -25.30
C VAL A 162 1.23 3.56 -24.68
N LEU A 163 2.16 4.22 -23.96
CA LEU A 163 1.96 5.53 -23.35
C LEU A 163 2.40 6.71 -24.24
N THR A 164 2.99 6.46 -25.42
CA THR A 164 3.53 7.51 -26.28
C THR A 164 2.67 7.78 -27.52
N THR A 165 1.49 7.20 -27.62
CA THR A 165 0.54 7.50 -28.69
C THR A 165 0.11 8.96 -28.64
N ASN A 166 -0.27 9.55 -29.78
CA ASN A 166 -0.70 10.95 -29.85
C ASN A 166 -1.82 11.27 -28.82
N GLU A 167 -2.77 10.32 -28.63
CA GLU A 167 -3.83 10.52 -27.68
C GLU A 167 -3.33 10.46 -26.22
N MET A 168 -2.48 9.50 -25.86
CA MET A 168 -1.88 9.44 -24.53
C MET A 168 -1.10 10.71 -24.20
N GLN A 169 -0.36 11.25 -25.15
CA GLN A 169 0.34 12.52 -24.95
C GLN A 169 -0.64 13.69 -24.81
N ARG A 170 -1.70 13.74 -25.62
CA ARG A 170 -2.74 14.77 -25.49
C ARG A 170 -3.36 14.79 -24.08
N LEU A 171 -3.59 13.60 -23.49
CA LEU A 171 -4.18 13.48 -22.16
C LEU A 171 -3.32 14.11 -21.06
N THR A 172 -1.99 14.16 -21.22
CA THR A 172 -1.10 14.79 -20.21
C THR A 172 -1.25 16.31 -20.15
N THR A 173 -1.79 16.93 -21.17
CA THR A 173 -1.97 18.40 -21.28
C THR A 173 -3.45 18.80 -21.38
N LEU A 174 -4.36 17.90 -21.00
CA LEU A 174 -5.78 18.15 -21.07
C LEU A 174 -6.17 19.32 -20.12
N PRO A 175 -6.77 20.40 -20.61
CA PRO A 175 -7.11 21.54 -19.77
C PRO A 175 -8.26 21.21 -18.81
N THR A 176 -8.20 21.75 -17.59
CA THR A 176 -9.29 21.67 -16.61
C THR A 176 -10.39 22.66 -16.99
N ALA A 177 -11.60 22.18 -17.27
CA ALA A 177 -12.75 23.02 -17.62
C ALA A 177 -13.60 23.45 -16.41
N ALA A 178 -13.47 22.75 -15.28
CA ALA A 178 -14.19 23.07 -14.05
C ALA A 178 -13.37 22.70 -12.81
N GLU A 179 -13.40 23.52 -11.79
CA GLU A 179 -12.76 23.26 -10.50
C GLU A 179 -13.80 23.26 -9.38
N ARG A 180 -13.65 22.34 -8.43
CA ARG A 180 -14.47 22.32 -7.22
C ARG A 180 -14.04 23.48 -6.31
N ARG A 181 -14.96 24.36 -5.97
CA ARG A 181 -14.74 25.34 -4.90
C ARG A 181 -14.81 24.61 -3.56
N LEU A 182 -13.72 24.68 -2.78
CA LEU A 182 -13.61 24.14 -1.42
C LEU A 182 -14.15 25.17 -0.42
#